data_7185e9c0b78c1d88c57bc641ed7f5c1d
#
_entry.id   7185e9c0b78c1d88c57bc641ed7f5c1d
#
_cell.length_a   1.000
_cell.length_b   1.000
_cell.length_c   1.000
_cell.angle_alpha   90.00
_cell.angle_beta   90.00
_cell.angle_gamma   90.00
#
_symmetry.space_group_name_H-M   'P 1'
#
loop_
_entity.id
_entity.type
_entity.pdbx_description
1 polymer ?
#
loop_
_entity_poly.entity_id
_entity_poly.type
_entity_poly.pdbx_seq_one_letter_code
_entity_poly.pdbx_strand_id
1 'polypeptide(L)'
;LDVTNKIALDGSMREILRMLNTKLSTFVYNITQEGMDENWRSRRKAVSPMHDVLTVAYFLDNSIVKLKPAYIDVVTEGIARGQSIVDIGGHWNENKCNAKYAYDVDVVKFYKLFYKEIFNEDITDLVEGK
;
A
#
# COMPACT_ATOMS: atom_id res chain seq x y z
N LEU A 1 -7.14 -4.49 -1.41
CA LEU A 1 -5.81 -5.01 -1.76
C LEU A 1 -5.31 -4.54 -3.14
N ASP A 2 -6.19 -4.26 -4.11
CA ASP A 2 -5.78 -3.90 -5.47
C ASP A 2 -4.88 -2.65 -5.51
N VAL A 3 -5.24 -1.63 -4.75
CA VAL A 3 -4.46 -0.40 -4.64
C VAL A 3 -3.20 -0.61 -3.79
N THR A 4 -3.34 -1.29 -2.64
CA THR A 4 -2.22 -1.50 -1.73
C THR A 4 -1.15 -2.44 -2.29
N ASN A 5 -1.49 -3.31 -3.25
CA ASN A 5 -0.51 -4.12 -3.97
C ASN A 5 0.41 -3.31 -4.90
N LYS A 6 0.06 -2.06 -5.22
CA LYS A 6 0.93 -1.15 -5.96
C LYS A 6 2.06 -0.58 -5.09
N ILE A 7 1.90 -0.67 -3.77
CA ILE A 7 2.85 -0.18 -2.78
C ILE A 7 3.58 -1.37 -2.16
N ALA A 8 4.81 -1.56 -2.55
CA ALA A 8 5.63 -2.65 -2.04
C ALA A 8 7.11 -2.26 -2.05
N LEU A 9 7.82 -2.57 -0.99
CA LEU A 9 9.27 -2.46 -0.98
C LEU A 9 9.85 -3.54 -1.90
N ASP A 10 10.32 -3.15 -3.06
CA ASP A 10 11.12 -3.98 -3.96
C ASP A 10 12.60 -3.97 -3.57
N GLY A 11 13.42 -4.69 -4.32
CA GLY A 11 14.85 -4.77 -4.06
C GLY A 11 15.54 -3.40 -4.10
N SER A 12 15.14 -2.50 -5.02
CA SER A 12 15.74 -1.16 -5.13
C SER A 12 15.35 -0.26 -3.95
N MET A 13 14.08 -0.28 -3.54
CA MET A 13 13.63 0.48 -2.37
C MET A 13 14.28 -0.04 -1.08
N ARG A 14 14.45 -1.36 -0.94
CA ARG A 14 15.15 -1.93 0.21
C ARG A 14 16.64 -1.62 0.22
N GLU A 15 17.28 -1.49 -0.96
CA GLU A 15 18.68 -1.10 -1.05
C GLU A 15 18.90 0.31 -0.48
N ILE A 16 17.97 1.24 -0.69
CA ILE A 16 18.01 2.56 -0.04
C ILE A 16 18.06 2.41 1.47
N LEU A 17 17.20 1.56 2.05
CA LEU A 17 17.19 1.30 3.51
C LEU A 17 18.55 0.78 4.00
N ARG A 18 19.18 -0.12 3.23
CA ARG A 18 20.51 -0.66 3.54
C ARG A 18 21.59 0.42 3.49
N MET A 19 21.53 1.31 2.48
CA MET A 19 22.49 2.40 2.30
C MET A 19 22.37 3.47 3.40
N LEU A 20 21.18 3.75 3.90
CA LEU A 20 20.97 4.68 5.02
C LEU A 20 21.69 4.21 6.30
N ASN A 21 21.81 2.92 6.50
CA ASN A 21 22.61 2.29 7.57
C ASN A 21 22.35 2.88 8.98
N THR A 22 21.12 3.30 9.26
CA THR A 22 20.68 3.72 10.58
C THR A 22 20.09 2.54 11.36
N LYS A 23 19.94 2.65 12.66
CA LYS A 23 19.24 1.63 13.47
C LYS A 23 17.81 1.37 12.95
N LEU A 24 17.09 2.45 12.60
CA LEU A 24 15.71 2.36 12.14
C LEU A 24 15.63 1.75 10.72
N SER A 25 16.47 2.20 9.79
CA SER A 25 16.46 1.66 8.43
C SER A 25 16.88 0.18 8.41
N THR A 26 17.85 -0.21 9.25
CA THR A 26 18.26 -1.61 9.42
C THR A 26 17.11 -2.45 10.01
N PHE A 27 16.39 -1.91 10.98
CA PHE A 27 15.21 -2.59 11.54
C PHE A 27 14.14 -2.82 10.47
N VAL A 28 13.76 -1.77 9.72
CA VAL A 28 12.75 -1.88 8.65
C VAL A 28 13.22 -2.83 7.55
N TYR A 29 14.49 -2.77 7.16
CA TYR A 29 15.09 -3.70 6.20
C TYR A 29 14.93 -5.16 6.65
N ASN A 30 15.20 -5.45 7.91
CA ASN A 30 15.14 -6.82 8.45
C ASN A 30 13.71 -7.34 8.56
N ILE A 31 12.77 -6.54 9.12
CA ILE A 31 11.38 -7.00 9.28
C ILE A 31 10.65 -7.20 7.95
N THR A 32 11.04 -6.48 6.90
CA THR A 32 10.43 -6.64 5.56
C THR A 32 10.99 -7.82 4.77
N GLN A 33 12.07 -8.47 5.25
CA GLN A 33 12.66 -9.62 4.58
C GLN A 33 11.70 -10.82 4.54
N GLU A 34 11.07 -11.14 5.64
CA GLU A 34 10.15 -12.28 5.71
C GLU A 34 8.96 -12.12 4.78
N GLY A 35 8.38 -10.91 4.71
CA GLY A 35 7.30 -10.61 3.76
C GLY A 35 7.75 -10.77 2.29
N MET A 36 8.99 -10.40 1.97
CA MET A 36 9.57 -10.60 0.65
C MET A 36 9.78 -12.09 0.34
N ASP A 37 10.30 -12.85 1.29
CA ASP A 37 10.55 -14.28 1.15
C ASP A 37 9.23 -15.06 0.97
N GLU A 38 8.20 -14.71 1.73
CA GLU A 38 6.88 -15.32 1.60
C GLU A 38 6.23 -15.01 0.25
N ASN A 39 6.30 -13.76 -0.21
CA ASN A 39 5.80 -13.41 -1.54
C ASN A 39 6.59 -14.11 -2.66
N TRP A 40 7.89 -14.31 -2.47
CA TRP A 40 8.69 -15.09 -3.42
C TRP A 40 8.27 -16.56 -3.44
N ARG A 41 8.06 -17.17 -2.27
CA ARG A 41 7.61 -18.58 -2.18
C ARG A 41 6.24 -18.78 -2.81
N SER A 42 5.28 -17.90 -2.48
CA SER A 42 3.87 -18.08 -2.86
C SER A 42 3.54 -17.52 -4.25
N ARG A 43 4.16 -16.42 -4.67
CA ARG A 43 3.77 -15.67 -5.87
C ARG A 43 4.90 -15.39 -6.85
N ARG A 44 6.14 -15.80 -6.54
CA ARG A 44 7.37 -15.51 -7.31
C ARG A 44 7.60 -14.01 -7.52
N LYS A 45 7.24 -13.19 -6.53
CA LYS A 45 7.46 -11.75 -6.53
C LYS A 45 8.37 -11.36 -5.37
N ALA A 46 9.56 -10.82 -5.67
CA ALA A 46 10.53 -10.37 -4.66
C ALA A 46 10.16 -8.96 -4.16
N VAL A 47 9.03 -8.84 -3.48
CA VAL A 47 8.51 -7.58 -2.92
C VAL A 47 7.89 -7.83 -1.55
N SER A 48 7.98 -6.83 -0.67
CA SER A 48 7.27 -6.82 0.61
C SER A 48 6.13 -5.80 0.55
N PRO A 49 4.85 -6.24 0.47
CA PRO A 49 3.72 -5.33 0.42
C PRO A 49 3.58 -4.51 1.69
N MET A 50 3.18 -3.24 1.54
CA MET A 50 3.04 -2.29 2.64
C MET A 50 1.58 -1.85 2.82
N HIS A 51 0.69 -2.83 3.02
CA HIS A 51 -0.76 -2.60 3.04
C HIS A 51 -1.18 -1.59 4.12
N ASP A 52 -0.74 -1.79 5.36
CA ASP A 52 -1.14 -0.96 6.50
C ASP A 52 -0.45 0.41 6.47
N VAL A 53 0.79 0.46 5.96
CA VAL A 53 1.55 1.70 5.84
C VAL A 53 0.85 2.71 4.92
N LEU A 54 0.18 2.24 3.83
CA LEU A 54 -0.59 3.12 2.96
C LEU A 54 -1.76 3.78 3.70
N THR A 55 -2.37 3.10 4.65
CA THR A 55 -3.45 3.67 5.46
C THR A 55 -2.95 4.85 6.32
N VAL A 56 -1.79 4.69 6.93
CA VAL A 56 -1.14 5.77 7.69
C VAL A 56 -0.72 6.91 6.78
N ALA A 57 -0.13 6.60 5.62
CA ALA A 57 0.27 7.60 4.63
C ALA A 57 -0.93 8.43 4.13
N TYR A 58 -2.08 7.77 3.88
CA TYR A 58 -3.32 8.47 3.52
C TYR A 58 -3.82 9.40 4.64
N PHE A 59 -3.64 9.02 5.91
CA PHE A 59 -4.01 9.87 7.04
C PHE A 59 -3.12 11.12 7.12
N LEU A 60 -1.83 11.00 6.79
CA LEU A 60 -0.89 12.12 6.78
C LEU A 60 -1.08 13.03 5.54
N ASP A 61 -1.31 12.43 4.39
CA ASP A 61 -1.58 13.15 3.13
C ASP A 61 -2.65 12.41 2.31
N ASN A 62 -3.88 12.90 2.37
CA ASN A 62 -5.01 12.26 1.70
C ASN A 62 -4.96 12.35 0.16
N SER A 63 -4.08 13.18 -0.40
CA SER A 63 -3.91 13.29 -1.86
C SER A 63 -3.13 12.13 -2.49
N ILE A 64 -2.53 11.25 -1.66
CA ILE A 64 -1.81 10.06 -2.13
C ILE A 64 -2.76 9.04 -2.75
N VAL A 65 -4.00 8.94 -2.26
CA VAL A 65 -4.96 7.92 -2.68
C VAL A 65 -6.15 8.56 -3.36
N LYS A 66 -6.51 8.05 -4.54
CA LYS A 66 -7.74 8.46 -5.22
C LYS A 66 -8.91 7.63 -4.76
N LEU A 67 -9.97 8.28 -4.33
CA LEU A 67 -11.18 7.67 -3.77
C LEU A 67 -12.40 7.92 -4.65
N LYS A 68 -13.32 6.96 -4.66
CA LYS A 68 -14.68 7.11 -5.21
C LYS A 68 -15.71 6.65 -4.19
N PRO A 69 -16.87 7.32 -4.11
CA PRO A 69 -17.97 6.83 -3.30
C PRO A 69 -18.49 5.50 -3.86
N ALA A 70 -18.85 4.57 -2.97
CA ALA A 70 -19.44 3.30 -3.33
C ALA A 70 -20.25 2.73 -2.16
N TYR A 71 -21.12 1.78 -2.47
CA TYR A 71 -21.68 0.91 -1.44
C TYR A 71 -20.73 -0.26 -1.22
N ILE A 72 -20.35 -0.48 0.03
CA ILE A 72 -19.43 -1.57 0.41
C ILE A 72 -20.12 -2.45 1.44
N ASP A 73 -20.06 -3.74 1.22
CA ASP A 73 -20.56 -4.76 2.14
C ASP A 73 -19.55 -5.88 2.30
N VAL A 74 -19.72 -6.72 3.31
CA VAL A 74 -18.85 -7.86 3.60
C VAL A 74 -19.71 -9.12 3.66
N VAL A 75 -19.29 -10.13 2.93
CA VAL A 75 -19.97 -11.43 2.95
C VAL A 75 -19.81 -12.08 4.32
N THR A 76 -20.91 -12.35 5.00
CA THR A 76 -20.92 -12.89 6.37
C THR A 76 -21.01 -14.40 6.43
N GLU A 77 -21.43 -15.07 5.34
CA GLU A 77 -21.68 -16.52 5.29
C GLU A 77 -21.15 -17.16 4.01
N GLY A 78 -21.07 -18.49 4.03
CA GLY A 78 -20.66 -19.28 2.87
C GLY A 78 -19.16 -19.25 2.57
N ILE A 79 -18.80 -19.76 1.38
CA ILE A 79 -17.39 -19.93 0.96
C ILE A 79 -16.66 -18.60 0.79
N ALA A 80 -17.38 -17.52 0.54
CA ALA A 80 -16.82 -16.17 0.36
C ALA A 80 -16.82 -15.34 1.65
N ARG A 81 -17.07 -15.94 2.82
CA ARG A 81 -17.11 -15.22 4.09
C ARG A 81 -15.86 -14.38 4.32
N GLY A 82 -16.06 -13.11 4.69
CA GLY A 82 -14.99 -12.13 4.89
C GLY A 82 -14.57 -11.37 3.62
N GLN A 83 -15.12 -11.71 2.46
CA GLN A 83 -14.86 -10.98 1.22
C GLN A 83 -15.60 -9.63 1.23
N SER A 84 -14.87 -8.54 1.00
CA SER A 84 -15.46 -7.23 0.77
C SER A 84 -15.96 -7.13 -0.67
N ILE A 85 -17.18 -6.64 -0.83
CA ILE A 85 -17.82 -6.43 -2.13
C ILE A 85 -18.06 -4.94 -2.29
N VAL A 86 -17.71 -4.39 -3.47
CA VAL A 86 -17.81 -2.96 -3.77
C VAL A 86 -18.76 -2.76 -4.95
N ASP A 87 -19.89 -2.12 -4.71
CA ASP A 87 -20.82 -1.71 -5.75
C ASP A 87 -20.42 -0.33 -6.28
N ILE A 88 -19.73 -0.31 -7.40
CA ILE A 88 -19.25 0.91 -8.05
C ILE A 88 -20.34 1.54 -8.93
N GLY A 89 -21.27 0.73 -9.41
CA GLY A 89 -22.33 1.15 -10.35
C GLY A 89 -23.66 1.47 -9.71
N GLY A 90 -23.82 1.29 -8.39
CA GLY A 90 -25.11 1.49 -7.71
C GLY A 90 -26.17 0.43 -8.08
N HIS A 91 -25.72 -0.79 -8.46
CA HIS A 91 -26.62 -1.83 -8.95
C HIS A 91 -27.37 -2.57 -7.84
N TRP A 92 -26.81 -2.59 -6.61
CA TRP A 92 -27.39 -3.35 -5.49
C TRP A 92 -28.16 -2.48 -4.52
N ASN A 93 -27.77 -1.23 -4.39
CA ASN A 93 -28.36 -0.35 -3.39
C ASN A 93 -28.46 1.06 -3.98
N GLU A 94 -29.52 1.28 -4.74
CA GLU A 94 -29.76 2.53 -5.47
C GLU A 94 -29.41 3.75 -4.62
N ASN A 95 -28.35 4.46 -5.00
CA ASN A 95 -27.94 5.76 -4.45
C ASN A 95 -27.46 5.78 -2.98
N LYS A 96 -27.18 4.65 -2.34
CA LYS A 96 -26.73 4.62 -0.94
C LYS A 96 -25.26 4.26 -0.79
N CYS A 97 -24.37 5.18 -1.21
CA CYS A 97 -22.95 5.04 -0.86
C CYS A 97 -22.81 5.13 0.67
N ASN A 98 -22.21 4.10 1.26
CA ASN A 98 -21.88 4.06 2.70
C ASN A 98 -20.40 4.27 2.99
N ALA A 99 -19.56 4.26 1.95
CA ALA A 99 -18.12 4.40 2.09
C ALA A 99 -17.48 5.02 0.83
N LYS A 100 -16.18 5.22 0.90
CA LYS A 100 -15.32 5.52 -0.27
C LYS A 100 -14.33 4.39 -0.45
N TYR A 101 -14.18 3.88 -1.67
CA TYR A 101 -13.14 2.91 -1.99
C TYR A 101 -11.96 3.55 -2.69
N ALA A 102 -10.77 3.06 -2.40
CA ALA A 102 -9.56 3.47 -3.07
C ALA A 102 -9.44 2.73 -4.42
N TYR A 103 -9.28 3.48 -5.52
CA TYR A 103 -9.13 2.91 -6.85
C TYR A 103 -7.76 3.14 -7.48
N ASP A 104 -7.00 4.11 -6.94
CA ASP A 104 -5.66 4.42 -7.42
C ASP A 104 -4.81 5.05 -6.31
N VAL A 105 -3.48 5.01 -6.47
CA VAL A 105 -2.50 5.56 -5.56
C VAL A 105 -1.34 6.17 -6.32
N ASP A 106 -0.87 7.33 -5.86
CA ASP A 106 0.37 7.93 -6.32
C ASP A 106 1.56 7.25 -5.60
N VAL A 107 2.18 6.31 -6.29
CA VAL A 107 3.27 5.48 -5.77
C VAL A 107 4.52 6.32 -5.48
N VAL A 108 4.85 7.27 -6.36
CA VAL A 108 6.02 8.16 -6.19
C VAL A 108 5.84 9.01 -4.95
N LYS A 109 4.66 9.64 -4.83
CA LYS A 109 4.33 10.48 -3.67
C LYS A 109 4.33 9.68 -2.37
N PHE A 110 3.82 8.44 -2.40
CA PHE A 110 3.88 7.55 -1.25
C PHE A 110 5.32 7.29 -0.79
N TYR A 111 6.23 6.92 -1.69
CA TYR A 111 7.62 6.65 -1.29
C TYR A 111 8.33 7.90 -0.78
N LYS A 112 8.12 9.07 -1.41
CA LYS A 112 8.65 10.33 -0.91
C LYS A 112 8.21 10.60 0.53
N LEU A 113 6.90 10.46 0.79
CA LEU A 113 6.36 10.64 2.14
C LEU A 113 6.96 9.60 3.10
N PHE A 114 6.97 8.32 2.73
CA PHE A 114 7.48 7.23 3.57
C PHE A 114 8.92 7.47 4.02
N TYR A 115 9.83 7.77 3.08
CA TYR A 115 11.23 7.99 3.42
C TYR A 115 11.42 9.30 4.18
N LYS A 116 10.67 10.34 3.85
CA LYS A 116 10.74 11.62 4.54
C LYS A 116 10.28 11.52 6.00
N GLU A 117 9.12 10.93 6.23
CA GLU A 117 8.52 10.89 7.57
C GLU A 117 9.22 9.89 8.51
N ILE A 118 9.71 8.78 7.99
CA ILE A 118 10.32 7.73 8.84
C ILE A 118 11.83 7.96 9.01
N PHE A 119 12.53 8.34 7.93
CA PHE A 119 14.00 8.41 7.95
C PHE A 119 14.54 9.84 7.83
N ASN A 120 13.69 10.84 7.61
CA ASN A 120 14.03 12.22 7.29
C ASN A 120 14.91 12.35 6.03
N GLU A 121 14.68 11.46 5.05
CA GLU A 121 15.44 11.40 3.79
C GLU A 121 14.59 11.85 2.61
N ASP A 122 15.18 12.65 1.72
CA ASP A 122 14.59 13.03 0.45
C ASP A 122 15.10 12.08 -0.65
N ILE A 123 14.20 11.30 -1.21
CA ILE A 123 14.51 10.35 -2.28
C ILE A 123 13.95 10.79 -3.64
N THR A 124 13.60 12.05 -3.79
CA THR A 124 12.97 12.59 -5.01
C THR A 124 13.72 12.18 -6.28
N ASP A 125 15.05 12.39 -6.32
CA ASP A 125 15.87 12.06 -7.47
C ASP A 125 15.94 10.56 -7.78
N LEU A 126 15.66 9.71 -6.79
CA LEU A 126 15.72 8.24 -6.94
C LEU A 126 14.42 7.65 -7.49
N VAL A 127 13.29 8.34 -7.31
CA VAL A 127 11.96 7.82 -7.68
C VAL A 127 11.33 8.52 -8.89
N GLU A 128 11.74 9.73 -9.22
CA GLU A 128 11.24 10.46 -10.41
C GLU A 128 11.88 10.00 -11.72
N GLY A 129 12.98 9.30 -11.66
CA GLY A 129 13.69 8.74 -12.82
C GLY A 129 13.23 7.35 -13.26
N LYS A 130 12.14 6.82 -12.66
CA LYS A 130 11.62 5.47 -12.96
C LYS A 130 10.38 5.49 -13.83
#